data_37222b9c68f63b9bd5583763c58cc94f
#
_entry.id   37222b9c68f63b9bd5583763c58cc94f
#
_cell.length_a   1.000
_cell.length_b   1.000
_cell.length_c   1.000
_cell.angle_alpha   90.00
_cell.angle_beta   90.00
_cell.angle_gamma   90.00
#
_symmetry.space_group_name_H-M   'P 1'
#
loop_
_entity.id
_entity.type
_entity.pdbx_description
1 polymer ?
#
loop_
_entity_poly.entity_id
_entity_poly.type
_entity_poly.pdbx_seq_one_letter_code
_entity_poly.pdbx_strand_id
1 'polypeptide(L)'
;MKIGILYSGGKDSNLVLLKLLEKEEVKVLISIVPKSIESYMFHFPNANLTKLQAKAIGLPIITKTTKAEKEKELEDLKEALKEAKEKFEIEAIASGAIKSKYQKERIDRIAKELDLESIAPLWQMNEEEELRQVVESKIKAIITGVFAEELKGFLGKEIEEVYNELLKLKGRINISGEGGEYETFVYDSPIFKKRIKIVEKEKLDFGSYSLLRIKKAVLENKD
;
A
#
# COMPACT_ATOMS: atom_id res chain seq x y z
N MET A 1 8.45 13.87 -14.67
CA MET A 1 9.01 12.53 -15.01
C MET A 1 7.90 11.52 -15.24
N LYS A 2 8.17 10.50 -16.07
CA LYS A 2 7.28 9.32 -16.19
C LYS A 2 7.56 8.36 -15.04
N ILE A 3 6.59 8.12 -14.16
CA ILE A 3 6.81 7.39 -12.90
C ILE A 3 5.96 6.13 -12.83
N GLY A 4 6.57 5.04 -12.36
CA GLY A 4 5.88 3.86 -11.85
C GLY A 4 5.72 3.95 -10.33
N ILE A 5 4.63 3.44 -9.76
CA ILE A 5 4.43 3.43 -8.32
C ILE A 5 4.33 2.01 -7.79
N LEU A 6 5.16 1.64 -6.81
CA LEU A 6 4.98 0.43 -6.02
C LEU A 6 3.71 0.58 -5.19
N TYR A 7 2.69 -0.21 -5.55
CA TYR A 7 1.34 -0.02 -5.08
C TYR A 7 0.82 -1.25 -4.33
N SER A 8 0.69 -1.10 -3.03
CA SER A 8 0.15 -2.13 -2.14
C SER A 8 -1.38 -2.08 -2.00
N GLY A 9 -1.98 -0.94 -2.32
CA GLY A 9 -3.40 -0.68 -2.06
C GLY A 9 -3.72 -0.18 -0.65
N GLY A 10 -2.72 -0.09 0.22
CA GLY A 10 -2.81 0.51 1.55
C GLY A 10 -2.72 2.05 1.53
N LYS A 11 -2.92 2.66 2.70
CA LYS A 11 -2.97 4.11 2.89
C LYS A 11 -1.70 4.83 2.37
N ASP A 12 -0.51 4.27 2.63
CA ASP A 12 0.77 4.90 2.29
C ASP A 12 1.00 4.97 0.78
N SER A 13 0.77 3.86 0.08
CA SER A 13 0.89 3.82 -1.39
C SER A 13 -0.13 4.73 -2.08
N ASN A 14 -1.32 4.91 -1.49
CA ASN A 14 -2.32 5.86 -1.98
C ASN A 14 -1.93 7.31 -1.69
N LEU A 15 -1.33 7.60 -0.52
CA LEU A 15 -0.83 8.93 -0.20
C LEU A 15 0.33 9.33 -1.13
N VAL A 16 1.25 8.40 -1.43
CA VAL A 16 2.32 8.60 -2.42
C VAL A 16 1.73 8.91 -3.80
N LEU A 17 0.78 8.08 -4.25
CA LEU A 17 0.13 8.26 -5.53
C LEU A 17 -0.55 9.63 -5.65
N LEU A 18 -1.30 10.03 -4.63
CA LEU A 18 -1.98 11.34 -4.59
C LEU A 18 -0.97 12.50 -4.70
N LYS A 19 0.12 12.45 -3.92
CA LYS A 19 1.17 13.49 -3.94
C LYS A 19 1.88 13.60 -5.30
N LEU A 20 2.10 12.47 -5.97
CA LEU A 20 2.85 12.44 -7.23
C LEU A 20 1.98 12.79 -8.44
N LEU A 21 0.69 12.47 -8.44
CA LEU A 21 -0.23 12.85 -9.51
C LEU A 21 -0.37 14.36 -9.69
N GLU A 22 -0.07 15.16 -8.66
CA GLU A 22 -0.07 16.63 -8.74
C GLU A 22 1.15 17.21 -9.49
N LYS A 23 2.25 16.48 -9.56
CA LYS A 23 3.56 17.00 -9.99
C LYS A 23 4.20 16.21 -11.12
N GLU A 24 3.80 14.97 -11.29
CA GLU A 24 4.48 13.99 -12.12
C GLU A 24 3.49 13.21 -13.01
N GLU A 25 4.02 12.62 -14.06
CA GLU A 25 3.24 11.76 -14.95
C GLU A 25 3.27 10.32 -14.46
N VAL A 26 2.31 9.92 -13.63
CA VAL A 26 2.18 8.53 -13.18
C VAL A 26 1.66 7.67 -14.33
N LYS A 27 2.49 6.73 -14.79
CA LYS A 27 2.23 5.86 -15.95
C LYS A 27 1.61 4.53 -15.58
N VAL A 28 2.03 3.93 -14.47
CA VAL A 28 1.68 2.56 -14.11
C VAL A 28 1.78 2.32 -12.61
N LEU A 29 0.89 1.52 -12.09
CA LEU A 29 0.98 0.94 -10.75
C LEU A 29 1.69 -0.43 -10.86
N ILE A 30 2.49 -0.79 -9.87
CA ILE A 30 3.23 -2.05 -9.83
C ILE A 30 2.94 -2.70 -8.48
N SER A 31 2.34 -3.87 -8.49
CA SER A 31 1.93 -4.60 -7.29
C SER A 31 2.56 -5.98 -7.25
N ILE A 32 3.27 -6.27 -6.17
CA ILE A 32 3.77 -7.61 -5.87
C ILE A 32 2.78 -8.27 -4.93
N VAL A 33 2.18 -9.37 -5.38
CA VAL A 33 1.13 -10.09 -4.65
C VAL A 33 1.72 -11.35 -4.04
N PRO A 34 1.91 -11.42 -2.72
CA PRO A 34 2.42 -12.62 -2.08
C PRO A 34 1.40 -13.75 -2.13
N LYS A 35 1.89 -14.99 -2.31
CA LYS A 35 1.06 -16.22 -2.23
C LYS A 35 0.73 -16.62 -0.80
N SER A 36 1.52 -16.14 0.18
CA SER A 36 1.33 -16.43 1.60
C SER A 36 1.45 -15.17 2.44
N ILE A 37 0.92 -15.21 3.66
CA ILE A 37 0.98 -14.13 4.65
C ILE A 37 2.43 -13.94 5.19
N GLU A 38 3.31 -14.90 4.94
CA GLU A 38 4.70 -14.92 5.45
C GLU A 38 5.71 -14.12 4.61
N SER A 39 5.25 -13.29 3.67
CA SER A 39 6.11 -12.43 2.87
C SER A 39 6.81 -11.38 3.73
N TYR A 40 8.14 -11.28 3.62
CA TYR A 40 8.95 -10.30 4.37
C TYR A 40 8.82 -8.85 3.87
N MET A 41 8.45 -8.66 2.61
CA MET A 41 8.36 -7.34 1.99
C MET A 41 6.93 -6.93 1.66
N PHE A 42 6.02 -7.89 1.46
CA PHE A 42 4.70 -7.64 0.89
C PHE A 42 3.60 -8.35 1.69
N HIS A 43 3.27 -7.83 2.87
CA HIS A 43 2.22 -8.35 3.76
C HIS A 43 0.90 -7.63 3.49
N PHE A 44 0.10 -8.09 2.53
CA PHE A 44 -1.18 -7.44 2.26
C PHE A 44 -2.32 -8.45 2.22
N PRO A 45 -3.20 -8.50 3.22
CA PRO A 45 -4.31 -9.44 3.27
C PRO A 45 -5.22 -9.43 2.03
N ASN A 46 -5.27 -8.30 1.32
CA ASN A 46 -6.14 -8.09 0.17
C ASN A 46 -5.37 -7.61 -1.08
N ALA A 47 -4.09 -8.00 -1.22
CA ALA A 47 -3.22 -7.58 -2.33
C ALA A 47 -3.78 -7.95 -3.72
N ASN A 48 -4.60 -8.99 -3.82
CA ASN A 48 -5.29 -9.37 -5.05
C ASN A 48 -6.30 -8.32 -5.54
N LEU A 49 -6.75 -7.40 -4.68
CA LEU A 49 -7.70 -6.34 -5.01
C LEU A 49 -7.03 -5.08 -5.58
N THR A 50 -5.69 -5.01 -5.65
CA THR A 50 -4.98 -3.88 -6.27
C THR A 50 -5.38 -3.66 -7.72
N LYS A 51 -5.74 -4.72 -8.45
CA LYS A 51 -6.31 -4.62 -9.81
C LYS A 51 -7.65 -3.88 -9.83
N LEU A 52 -8.49 -4.08 -8.81
CA LEU A 52 -9.76 -3.38 -8.69
C LEU A 52 -9.53 -1.91 -8.36
N GLN A 53 -8.57 -1.62 -7.47
CA GLN A 53 -8.17 -0.24 -7.16
C GLN A 53 -7.59 0.47 -8.39
N ALA A 54 -6.72 -0.19 -9.16
CA ALA A 54 -6.18 0.37 -10.41
C ALA A 54 -7.30 0.75 -11.40
N LYS A 55 -8.32 -0.10 -11.54
CA LYS A 55 -9.53 0.20 -12.34
C LYS A 55 -10.32 1.38 -11.76
N ALA A 56 -10.45 1.47 -10.43
CA ALA A 56 -11.10 2.58 -9.75
C ALA A 56 -10.39 3.91 -10.00
N ILE A 57 -9.06 3.89 -10.01
CA ILE A 57 -8.19 5.04 -10.28
C ILE A 57 -8.18 5.38 -11.79
N GLY A 58 -8.22 4.36 -12.64
CA GLY A 58 -8.09 4.48 -14.10
C GLY A 58 -6.64 4.50 -14.56
N LEU A 59 -5.74 3.83 -13.84
CA LEU A 59 -4.35 3.61 -14.22
C LEU A 59 -4.08 2.15 -14.56
N PRO A 60 -3.16 1.86 -15.49
CA PRO A 60 -2.71 0.50 -15.73
C PRO A 60 -1.95 -0.05 -14.52
N ILE A 61 -1.93 -1.38 -14.38
CA ILE A 61 -1.23 -2.06 -13.30
C ILE A 61 -0.49 -3.30 -13.81
N ILE A 62 0.77 -3.44 -13.42
CA ILE A 62 1.54 -4.68 -13.52
C ILE A 62 1.41 -5.40 -12.18
N THR A 63 1.09 -6.69 -12.23
CA THR A 63 1.03 -7.53 -11.03
C THR A 63 1.93 -8.75 -11.20
N LYS A 64 2.82 -8.99 -10.25
CA LYS A 64 3.60 -10.23 -10.14
C LYS A 64 3.23 -10.96 -8.87
N THR A 65 3.17 -12.27 -8.92
CA THR A 65 2.90 -13.10 -7.75
C THR A 65 4.21 -13.67 -7.25
N THR A 66 4.54 -13.45 -5.98
CA THR A 66 5.76 -13.97 -5.35
C THR A 66 5.47 -15.12 -4.39
N LYS A 67 6.46 -16.02 -4.21
CA LYS A 67 6.39 -17.17 -3.30
C LYS A 67 6.79 -16.83 -1.85
N ALA A 68 6.99 -15.55 -1.53
CA ALA A 68 7.39 -15.08 -0.20
C ALA A 68 8.80 -15.55 0.27
N GLU A 69 9.68 -15.93 -0.65
CA GLU A 69 11.09 -16.20 -0.37
C GLU A 69 11.91 -14.94 -0.61
N LYS A 70 12.69 -14.49 0.39
CA LYS A 70 13.38 -13.18 0.39
C LYS A 70 14.08 -12.79 -0.91
N GLU A 71 14.88 -13.69 -1.47
CA GLU A 71 15.65 -13.37 -2.69
C GLU A 71 14.76 -13.40 -3.93
N LYS A 72 13.78 -14.32 -3.98
CA LYS A 72 12.84 -14.41 -5.11
C LYS A 72 11.89 -13.22 -5.17
N GLU A 73 11.50 -12.66 -4.03
CA GLU A 73 10.69 -11.43 -4.01
C GLU A 73 11.39 -10.26 -4.69
N LEU A 74 12.72 -10.17 -4.55
CA LEU A 74 13.53 -9.14 -5.20
C LEU A 74 13.65 -9.36 -6.70
N GLU A 75 13.79 -10.62 -7.13
CA GLU A 75 13.79 -10.97 -8.55
C GLU A 75 12.44 -10.66 -9.19
N ASP A 76 11.33 -11.06 -8.55
CA ASP A 76 9.96 -10.75 -9.01
C ASP A 76 9.73 -9.23 -9.11
N LEU A 77 10.22 -8.46 -8.11
CA LEU A 77 10.16 -7.00 -8.14
C LEU A 77 10.98 -6.44 -9.31
N LYS A 78 12.21 -6.92 -9.50
CA LYS A 78 13.08 -6.49 -10.60
C LYS A 78 12.45 -6.76 -11.96
N GLU A 79 11.86 -7.94 -12.15
CA GLU A 79 11.14 -8.26 -13.39
C GLU A 79 9.95 -7.34 -13.62
N ALA A 80 9.16 -7.04 -12.57
CA ALA A 80 8.03 -6.13 -12.69
C ALA A 80 8.47 -4.71 -13.07
N LEU A 81 9.56 -4.21 -12.47
CA LEU A 81 10.13 -2.90 -12.79
C LEU A 81 10.70 -2.84 -14.21
N LYS A 82 11.37 -3.92 -14.66
CA LYS A 82 11.86 -4.04 -16.04
C LYS A 82 10.69 -3.99 -17.03
N GLU A 83 9.64 -4.75 -16.78
CA GLU A 83 8.41 -4.72 -17.59
C GLU A 83 7.78 -3.32 -17.63
N ALA A 84 7.75 -2.62 -16.48
CA ALA A 84 7.22 -1.26 -16.40
C ALA A 84 8.08 -0.27 -17.21
N LYS A 85 9.41 -0.37 -17.13
CA LYS A 85 10.35 0.44 -17.92
C LYS A 85 10.14 0.23 -19.42
N GLU A 86 10.05 -1.02 -19.87
CA GLU A 86 9.92 -1.36 -21.28
C GLU A 86 8.55 -0.96 -21.87
N LYS A 87 7.44 -1.16 -21.11
CA LYS A 87 6.09 -0.92 -21.62
C LYS A 87 5.59 0.51 -21.45
N PHE A 88 6.03 1.19 -20.41
CA PHE A 88 5.52 2.50 -20.01
C PHE A 88 6.57 3.60 -20.03
N GLU A 89 7.81 3.24 -20.40
CA GLU A 89 8.95 4.16 -20.49
C GLU A 89 9.15 4.98 -19.22
N ILE A 90 8.99 4.33 -18.05
CA ILE A 90 9.17 5.02 -16.77
C ILE A 90 10.65 5.37 -16.57
N GLU A 91 10.88 6.54 -15.98
CA GLU A 91 12.18 7.11 -15.64
C GLU A 91 12.49 6.95 -14.15
N ALA A 92 11.43 6.80 -13.34
CA ALA A 92 11.52 6.66 -11.89
C ALA A 92 10.53 5.66 -11.35
N ILE A 93 10.85 5.13 -10.16
CA ILE A 93 9.94 4.31 -9.34
C ILE A 93 9.72 4.98 -7.99
N ALA A 94 8.45 5.09 -7.57
CA ALA A 94 8.11 5.63 -6.26
C ALA A 94 7.60 4.54 -5.32
N SER A 95 7.94 4.67 -4.04
CA SER A 95 7.52 3.74 -2.98
C SER A 95 6.93 4.47 -1.78
N GLY A 96 6.08 3.76 -1.01
CA GLY A 96 5.50 4.23 0.24
C GLY A 96 6.38 4.00 1.47
N ALA A 97 7.66 3.68 1.31
CA ALA A 97 8.56 3.46 2.44
C ALA A 97 8.68 4.71 3.31
N ILE A 98 8.48 4.55 4.62
CA ILE A 98 8.53 5.66 5.60
C ILE A 98 9.82 5.57 6.44
N LYS A 99 10.07 4.44 7.10
CA LYS A 99 11.23 4.25 7.99
C LYS A 99 11.98 2.94 7.76
N SER A 100 11.45 2.02 6.97
CA SER A 100 12.07 0.73 6.71
C SER A 100 13.28 0.86 5.79
N LYS A 101 14.48 1.01 6.38
CA LYS A 101 15.75 0.98 5.64
C LYS A 101 15.89 -0.29 4.80
N TYR A 102 15.43 -1.42 5.35
CA TYR A 102 15.46 -2.71 4.66
C TYR A 102 14.75 -2.68 3.31
N GLN A 103 13.53 -2.12 3.26
CA GLN A 103 12.76 -1.99 2.03
C GLN A 103 13.40 -0.96 1.10
N LYS A 104 13.71 0.23 1.62
CA LYS A 104 14.25 1.32 0.82
C LYS A 104 15.55 0.94 0.11
N GLU A 105 16.55 0.42 0.82
CA GLU A 105 17.85 0.04 0.27
C GLU A 105 17.73 -1.00 -0.86
N ARG A 106 16.76 -1.91 -0.76
CA ARG A 106 16.51 -2.92 -1.80
C ARG A 106 15.85 -2.32 -3.02
N ILE A 107 14.87 -1.46 -2.84
CA ILE A 107 14.22 -0.74 -3.95
C ILE A 107 15.24 0.15 -4.65
N ASP A 108 16.04 0.93 -3.90
CA ASP A 108 17.08 1.80 -4.43
C ASP A 108 18.11 1.02 -5.26
N ARG A 109 18.54 -0.15 -4.76
CA ARG A 109 19.49 -1.02 -5.47
C ARG A 109 18.92 -1.50 -6.80
N ILE A 110 17.69 -2.04 -6.80
CA ILE A 110 17.05 -2.55 -8.01
C ILE A 110 16.79 -1.42 -9.00
N ALA A 111 16.32 -0.26 -8.52
CA ALA A 111 16.11 0.91 -9.36
C ALA A 111 17.42 1.32 -10.06
N LYS A 112 18.52 1.40 -9.30
CA LYS A 112 19.86 1.70 -9.85
C LYS A 112 20.33 0.67 -10.90
N GLU A 113 20.10 -0.62 -10.64
CA GLU A 113 20.44 -1.68 -11.60
C GLU A 113 19.66 -1.59 -12.92
N LEU A 114 18.47 -0.99 -12.86
CA LEU A 114 17.60 -0.77 -14.01
C LEU A 114 17.70 0.65 -14.57
N ASP A 115 18.63 1.47 -14.10
CA ASP A 115 18.78 2.86 -14.50
C ASP A 115 17.44 3.62 -14.36
N LEU A 116 16.85 3.53 -13.16
CA LEU A 116 15.66 4.25 -12.72
C LEU A 116 16.00 5.10 -11.50
N GLU A 117 15.39 6.28 -11.39
CA GLU A 117 15.40 7.05 -10.15
C GLU A 117 14.49 6.39 -9.10
N SER A 118 14.95 6.33 -7.85
CA SER A 118 14.15 5.84 -6.72
C SER A 118 13.65 7.00 -5.88
N ILE A 119 12.33 7.11 -5.76
CA ILE A 119 11.64 8.20 -5.06
C ILE A 119 10.86 7.63 -3.88
N ALA A 120 11.04 8.21 -2.70
CA ALA A 120 10.29 7.85 -1.49
C ALA A 120 9.73 9.12 -0.83
N PRO A 121 8.54 9.62 -1.27
CA PRO A 121 8.01 10.91 -0.82
C PRO A 121 7.67 10.98 0.67
N LEU A 122 7.49 9.83 1.32
CA LEU A 122 7.16 9.71 2.76
C LEU A 122 8.39 9.37 3.61
N TRP A 123 9.59 9.29 3.00
CA TRP A 123 10.78 8.85 3.72
C TRP A 123 11.10 9.76 4.91
N GLN A 124 11.25 9.13 6.09
CA GLN A 124 11.48 9.77 7.39
C GLN A 124 10.35 10.70 7.86
N MET A 125 9.16 10.61 7.27
CA MET A 125 8.00 11.34 7.76
C MET A 125 7.66 10.90 9.19
N ASN A 126 7.22 11.87 10.00
CA ASN A 126 6.73 11.58 11.34
C ASN A 126 5.40 10.81 11.24
N GLU A 127 5.20 9.83 12.11
CA GLU A 127 4.03 8.94 12.11
C GLU A 127 2.69 9.69 12.33
N GLU A 128 2.67 10.74 13.16
CA GLU A 128 1.47 11.58 13.31
C GLU A 128 1.19 12.39 12.05
N GLU A 129 2.24 12.93 11.45
CA GLU A 129 2.14 13.71 10.22
C GLU A 129 1.64 12.84 9.06
N GLU A 130 2.12 11.61 8.96
CA GLU A 130 1.65 10.65 7.96
C GLU A 130 0.15 10.37 8.13
N LEU A 131 -0.29 9.98 9.35
CA LEU A 131 -1.70 9.71 9.64
C LEU A 131 -2.57 10.94 9.41
N ARG A 132 -2.10 12.11 9.83
CA ARG A 132 -2.81 13.38 9.62
C ARG A 132 -3.02 13.64 8.13
N GLN A 133 -1.96 13.46 7.32
CA GLN A 133 -2.06 13.64 5.86
C GLN A 133 -3.01 12.64 5.21
N VAL A 134 -3.04 11.37 5.66
CA VAL A 134 -4.00 10.38 5.17
C VAL A 134 -5.43 10.85 5.40
N VAL A 135 -5.75 11.32 6.61
CA VAL A 135 -7.11 11.78 6.97
C VAL A 135 -7.47 13.08 6.24
N GLU A 136 -6.60 14.08 6.26
CA GLU A 136 -6.82 15.38 5.60
C GLU A 136 -6.96 15.23 4.08
N SER A 137 -6.23 14.28 3.48
CA SER A 137 -6.34 13.95 2.06
C SER A 137 -7.62 13.17 1.70
N LYS A 138 -8.49 12.90 2.66
CA LYS A 138 -9.75 12.15 2.47
C LYS A 138 -9.53 10.76 1.87
N ILE A 139 -8.42 10.12 2.19
CA ILE A 139 -8.15 8.73 1.83
C ILE A 139 -8.98 7.85 2.77
N LYS A 140 -9.96 7.14 2.22
CA LYS A 140 -10.85 6.25 2.96
C LYS A 140 -10.24 4.86 3.03
N ALA A 141 -9.65 4.53 4.16
CA ALA A 141 -8.94 3.28 4.40
C ALA A 141 -9.50 2.54 5.61
N ILE A 142 -9.76 1.24 5.44
CA ILE A 142 -10.13 0.34 6.54
C ILE A 142 -8.93 -0.48 6.99
N ILE A 143 -8.87 -0.80 8.28
CA ILE A 143 -7.86 -1.69 8.86
C ILE A 143 -8.22 -3.12 8.51
N THR A 144 -7.33 -3.81 7.77
CA THR A 144 -7.55 -5.17 7.26
C THR A 144 -6.63 -6.21 7.87
N GLY A 145 -5.63 -5.80 8.61
CA GLY A 145 -4.77 -6.68 9.42
C GLY A 145 -4.43 -6.00 10.73
N VAL A 146 -4.39 -6.75 11.81
CA VAL A 146 -3.99 -6.30 13.14
C VAL A 146 -3.03 -7.31 13.72
N PHE A 147 -1.82 -6.86 14.05
CA PHE A 147 -0.72 -7.68 14.54
C PHE A 147 -0.22 -7.25 15.93
N ALA A 148 -0.68 -6.09 16.42
CA ALA A 148 -0.43 -5.60 17.77
C ALA A 148 -1.66 -5.79 18.67
N GLU A 149 -1.44 -6.21 19.92
CA GLU A 149 -2.49 -6.48 20.90
C GLU A 149 -3.39 -5.25 21.14
N GLU A 150 -2.76 -4.06 21.20
CA GLU A 150 -3.43 -2.79 21.43
C GLU A 150 -4.46 -2.43 20.36
N LEU A 151 -4.35 -3.06 19.18
CA LEU A 151 -5.17 -2.75 18.01
C LEU A 151 -6.28 -3.78 17.73
N LYS A 152 -6.43 -4.83 18.53
CA LYS A 152 -7.42 -5.91 18.30
C LYS A 152 -8.84 -5.41 18.04
N GLY A 153 -9.25 -4.32 18.70
CA GLY A 153 -10.56 -3.71 18.50
C GLY A 153 -10.71 -2.86 17.23
N PHE A 154 -9.64 -2.67 16.44
CA PHE A 154 -9.65 -1.76 15.29
C PHE A 154 -9.87 -2.47 13.95
N LEU A 155 -9.84 -3.79 13.94
CA LEU A 155 -10.04 -4.56 12.71
C LEU A 155 -11.39 -4.23 12.04
N GLY A 156 -11.32 -3.76 10.81
CA GLY A 156 -12.48 -3.38 10.00
C GLY A 156 -13.02 -1.98 10.26
N LYS A 157 -12.36 -1.19 11.12
CA LYS A 157 -12.64 0.23 11.32
C LYS A 157 -11.88 1.10 10.32
N GLU A 158 -12.39 2.29 10.06
CA GLU A 158 -11.72 3.28 9.21
C GLU A 158 -10.62 4.00 9.99
N ILE A 159 -9.53 4.36 9.31
CA ILE A 159 -8.43 5.13 9.89
C ILE A 159 -8.95 6.47 10.46
N GLU A 160 -9.84 7.15 9.74
CA GLU A 160 -10.46 8.40 10.20
C GLU A 160 -11.27 8.21 11.50
N GLU A 161 -11.99 7.09 11.62
CA GLU A 161 -12.79 6.73 12.80
C GLU A 161 -11.92 6.53 14.04
N VAL A 162 -10.76 5.86 13.88
CA VAL A 162 -9.86 5.50 14.99
C VAL A 162 -8.67 6.44 15.16
N TYR A 163 -8.62 7.53 14.42
CA TYR A 163 -7.47 8.44 14.39
C TYR A 163 -7.07 8.94 15.79
N ASN A 164 -8.02 9.41 16.57
CA ASN A 164 -7.75 9.92 17.92
C ASN A 164 -7.31 8.82 18.90
N GLU A 165 -7.80 7.60 18.73
CA GLU A 165 -7.38 6.44 19.50
C GLU A 165 -5.97 6.01 19.13
N LEU A 166 -5.62 6.01 17.84
CA LEU A 166 -4.25 5.74 17.38
C LEU A 166 -3.26 6.75 17.99
N LEU A 167 -3.60 8.04 17.98
CA LEU A 167 -2.72 9.07 18.59
C LEU A 167 -2.42 8.80 20.06
N LYS A 168 -3.36 8.25 20.84
CA LYS A 168 -3.14 7.88 22.26
C LYS A 168 -2.19 6.70 22.44
N LEU A 169 -1.97 5.90 21.41
CA LEU A 169 -1.07 4.75 21.42
C LEU A 169 0.37 5.11 21.01
N LYS A 170 0.64 6.36 20.65
CA LYS A 170 1.97 6.83 20.29
C LYS A 170 2.99 6.52 21.40
N GLY A 171 4.13 5.99 21.01
CA GLY A 171 5.19 5.55 21.94
C GLY A 171 5.01 4.15 22.52
N ARG A 172 3.84 3.52 22.32
CA ARG A 172 3.62 2.08 22.60
C ARG A 172 3.79 1.25 21.33
N ILE A 173 3.27 1.77 20.22
CA ILE A 173 3.36 1.17 18.90
C ILE A 173 3.77 2.26 17.91
N ASN A 174 4.15 1.86 16.70
CA ASN A 174 4.23 2.79 15.58
C ASN A 174 2.82 3.04 15.03
N ILE A 175 2.28 4.24 15.29
CA ILE A 175 0.88 4.55 14.96
C ILE A 175 0.60 4.67 13.46
N SER A 176 1.65 4.80 12.62
CA SER A 176 1.50 4.72 11.15
C SER A 176 1.42 3.28 10.63
N GLY A 177 1.66 2.27 11.46
CA GLY A 177 1.67 0.86 11.06
C GLY A 177 2.93 0.41 10.32
N GLU A 178 3.95 1.28 10.21
CA GLU A 178 5.20 0.99 9.46
C GLU A 178 6.03 -0.15 10.08
N GLY A 179 5.85 -0.45 11.35
CA GLY A 179 6.46 -1.59 12.03
C GLY A 179 5.70 -2.91 11.83
N GLY A 180 4.63 -2.90 11.04
CA GLY A 180 3.78 -4.08 10.82
C GLY A 180 2.71 -4.27 11.90
N GLU A 181 2.36 -3.20 12.63
CA GLU A 181 1.34 -3.27 13.67
C GLU A 181 -0.06 -3.48 13.11
N TYR A 182 -0.32 -2.92 11.93
CA TYR A 182 -1.57 -3.10 11.21
C TYR A 182 -1.40 -2.87 9.70
N GLU A 183 -2.35 -3.41 8.93
CA GLU A 183 -2.46 -3.24 7.48
C GLU A 183 -3.77 -2.57 7.11
N THR A 184 -3.79 -1.88 5.98
CA THR A 184 -4.97 -1.13 5.51
C THR A 184 -5.32 -1.45 4.07
N PHE A 185 -6.59 -1.25 3.73
CA PHE A 185 -7.11 -1.30 2.36
C PHE A 185 -7.87 -0.01 2.06
N VAL A 186 -7.45 0.71 1.02
CA VAL A 186 -8.12 1.93 0.56
C VAL A 186 -9.25 1.54 -0.38
N TYR A 187 -10.48 1.93 -0.04
CA TYR A 187 -11.67 1.67 -0.85
C TYR A 187 -12.19 2.92 -1.57
N ASP A 188 -11.75 4.12 -1.15
CA ASP A 188 -12.03 5.38 -1.82
C ASP A 188 -10.94 6.43 -1.52
N SER A 189 -10.73 7.35 -2.46
CA SER A 189 -9.88 8.52 -2.29
C SER A 189 -10.21 9.56 -3.38
N PRO A 190 -9.77 10.82 -3.27
CA PRO A 190 -10.02 11.85 -4.30
C PRO A 190 -9.57 11.47 -5.71
N ILE A 191 -8.54 10.64 -5.82
CA ILE A 191 -8.00 10.17 -7.12
C ILE A 191 -8.77 8.98 -7.72
N PHE A 192 -9.68 8.36 -6.98
CA PHE A 192 -10.51 7.29 -7.51
C PHE A 192 -11.64 7.88 -8.36
N LYS A 193 -11.80 7.42 -9.59
CA LYS A 193 -12.94 7.76 -10.46
C LYS A 193 -14.23 7.05 -10.03
N LYS A 194 -14.08 5.89 -9.41
CA LYS A 194 -15.16 5.09 -8.82
C LYS A 194 -14.73 4.63 -7.44
N ARG A 195 -15.66 4.56 -6.47
CA ARG A 195 -15.36 3.95 -5.17
C ARG A 195 -15.46 2.44 -5.24
N ILE A 196 -14.80 1.76 -4.32
CA ILE A 196 -14.90 0.31 -4.16
C ILE A 196 -15.90 0.02 -3.04
N LYS A 197 -17.01 -0.63 -3.40
CA LYS A 197 -17.98 -1.13 -2.44
C LYS A 197 -17.60 -2.53 -2.00
N ILE A 198 -17.32 -2.70 -0.72
CA ILE A 198 -17.09 -4.01 -0.10
C ILE A 198 -18.45 -4.67 0.12
N VAL A 199 -18.70 -5.78 -0.60
CA VAL A 199 -19.99 -6.49 -0.56
C VAL A 199 -19.98 -7.62 0.46
N GLU A 200 -18.85 -8.34 0.53
CA GLU A 200 -18.68 -9.47 1.45
C GLU A 200 -17.28 -9.45 2.05
N LYS A 201 -17.23 -9.59 3.36
CA LYS A 201 -15.97 -9.66 4.13
C LYS A 201 -16.12 -10.65 5.29
N GLU A 202 -15.01 -11.24 5.71
CA GLU A 202 -14.94 -12.11 6.88
C GLU A 202 -13.77 -11.75 7.77
N LYS A 203 -13.94 -11.92 9.07
CA LYS A 203 -12.87 -11.77 10.05
C LYS A 203 -12.26 -13.14 10.30
N LEU A 204 -10.94 -13.22 10.24
CA LEU A 204 -10.13 -14.39 10.54
C LEU A 204 -9.29 -14.09 11.77
N ASP A 205 -9.44 -14.86 12.82
CA ASP A 205 -8.68 -14.73 14.06
C ASP A 205 -7.70 -15.90 14.20
N PHE A 206 -6.42 -15.56 14.34
CA PHE A 206 -5.33 -16.52 14.50
C PHE A 206 -4.69 -16.45 15.90
N GLY A 207 -5.36 -15.79 16.86
CA GLY A 207 -4.91 -15.63 18.23
C GLY A 207 -3.91 -14.47 18.38
N SER A 208 -2.72 -14.58 17.80
CA SER A 208 -1.68 -13.52 17.85
C SER A 208 -1.93 -12.38 16.86
N TYR A 209 -2.71 -12.57 15.81
CA TYR A 209 -3.10 -11.57 14.85
C TYR A 209 -4.48 -11.86 14.28
N SER A 210 -5.11 -10.85 13.70
CA SER A 210 -6.41 -10.99 13.06
C SER A 210 -6.44 -10.30 11.71
N LEU A 211 -7.15 -10.87 10.74
CA LEU A 211 -7.27 -10.37 9.38
C LEU A 211 -8.73 -10.12 9.00
N LEU A 212 -8.97 -9.11 8.18
CA LEU A 212 -10.22 -8.89 7.48
C LEU A 212 -10.03 -9.26 6.01
N ARG A 213 -10.56 -10.41 5.60
CA ARG A 213 -10.56 -10.83 4.20
C ARG A 213 -11.75 -10.22 3.48
N ILE A 214 -11.51 -9.49 2.42
CA ILE A 214 -12.55 -9.01 1.51
C ILE A 214 -12.78 -10.10 0.46
N LYS A 215 -13.96 -10.76 0.55
CA LYS A 215 -14.33 -11.87 -0.34
C LYS A 215 -14.92 -11.36 -1.65
N LYS A 216 -15.68 -10.26 -1.59
CA LYS A 216 -16.32 -9.66 -2.75
C LYS A 216 -16.33 -8.14 -2.64
N ALA A 217 -15.85 -7.49 -3.70
CA ALA A 217 -15.89 -6.05 -3.85
C ALA A 217 -16.24 -5.68 -5.29
N VAL A 218 -16.91 -4.56 -5.50
CA VAL A 218 -17.35 -4.07 -6.81
C VAL A 218 -17.06 -2.58 -6.94
N LEU A 219 -16.97 -2.08 -8.17
CA LEU A 219 -16.89 -0.65 -8.45
C LEU A 219 -18.28 -0.03 -8.44
N GLU A 220 -18.41 1.11 -7.77
CA GLU A 220 -19.62 1.91 -7.67
C GLU A 220 -19.31 3.35 -8.10
N ASN A 221 -20.23 4.00 -8.80
CA ASN A 221 -20.04 5.41 -9.15
C ASN A 221 -20.00 6.26 -7.87
N LYS A 222 -19.25 7.33 -7.90
CA LYS A 222 -19.31 8.37 -6.88
C LYS A 222 -20.47 9.30 -7.17
N ASP A 223 -21.14 9.70 -6.10
CA ASP A 223 -22.20 10.72 -6.18
C ASP A 223 -21.60 12.10 -6.47
#